data_d8d57b1f0cb7fd297676f463dc0332cf
#
_entry.id   d8d57b1f0cb7fd297676f463dc0332cf
#
_cell.length_a   1.000
_cell.length_b   1.000
_cell.length_c   1.000
_cell.angle_alpha   90.00
_cell.angle_beta   90.00
_cell.angle_gamma   90.00
#
_symmetry.space_group_name_H-M   'P 1'
#
loop_
_entity.id
_entity.type
_entity.pdbx_description
1 polymer ?
#
loop_
_entity_poly.entity_id
_entity_poly.type
_entity_poly.pdbx_seq_one_letter_code
_entity_poly.pdbx_strand_id
1 'polypeptide(L)'
;MTIFALKGSLEEITPAQLSEQTCSAVFITDSAHAEETLRTANITYEGVISLRDVVFCKIESQPFCLAGTLSIPKLLDIRGSRHRIQFFIDNKNMVIIDDEEFSLRLVQRIQRSRHNQGESREHFIYIFFSEFMLRDTELLAEHEQKLMELEENVNDGKTDDFLETITTIRKELLILRSYYDEIMDLGRELEEDENGFFEKKQKKYFGTISDRADRLMGRTVHLLEYATQVRDAYQSHVNAQQNKNMEFLTVISTIFFPLTLITGWYGMNFQNMPELKEGYPGVVALSIIVVIVCIIFFKRKKML
;
A
#
# COMPACT_ATOMS: atom_id res chain seq x y z
N MET A 1 7.09 20.35 -26.74
CA MET A 1 6.57 19.21 -27.50
C MET A 1 7.73 18.39 -28.07
N THR A 2 7.77 17.09 -27.77
CA THR A 2 8.75 16.12 -28.32
C THR A 2 7.99 15.05 -29.08
N ILE A 3 8.48 14.61 -30.23
CA ILE A 3 7.79 13.67 -31.14
C ILE A 3 8.71 12.48 -31.38
N PHE A 4 8.16 11.27 -31.19
CA PHE A 4 8.84 10.00 -31.49
C PHE A 4 8.10 9.26 -32.61
N ALA A 5 8.78 8.92 -33.68
CA ALA A 5 8.26 8.05 -34.73
C ALA A 5 8.42 6.58 -34.36
N LEU A 6 7.40 5.76 -34.65
CA LEU A 6 7.41 4.31 -34.47
C LEU A 6 7.73 3.62 -35.79
N LYS A 7 9.03 3.29 -36.00
CA LYS A 7 9.54 2.65 -37.24
C LYS A 7 10.29 1.36 -36.97
N GLY A 8 9.76 0.49 -36.12
CA GLY A 8 10.52 -0.66 -35.62
C GLY A 8 11.50 -0.27 -34.49
N SER A 9 11.79 1.03 -34.37
CA SER A 9 12.52 1.67 -33.26
C SER A 9 11.87 3.02 -32.97
N LEU A 10 12.09 3.52 -31.74
CA LEU A 10 11.67 4.87 -31.35
C LEU A 10 12.73 5.87 -31.84
N GLU A 11 12.37 6.72 -32.79
CA GLU A 11 13.22 7.78 -33.30
C GLU A 11 12.63 9.14 -32.97
N GLU A 12 13.39 10.00 -32.30
CA GLU A 12 13.00 11.38 -32.09
C GLU A 12 13.04 12.14 -33.42
N ILE A 13 11.94 12.80 -33.77
CA ILE A 13 11.77 13.50 -35.06
C ILE A 13 11.29 14.94 -34.82
N THR A 14 11.53 15.78 -35.84
CA THR A 14 10.99 17.14 -35.86
C THR A 14 9.60 17.18 -36.51
N PRO A 15 8.78 18.22 -36.23
CA PRO A 15 7.47 18.40 -36.87
C PRO A 15 7.54 18.43 -38.42
N ALA A 16 8.63 18.94 -38.99
CA ALA A 16 8.83 18.97 -40.44
C ALA A 16 8.99 17.56 -41.04
N GLN A 17 9.68 16.65 -40.33
CA GLN A 17 9.86 15.26 -40.73
C GLN A 17 8.59 14.43 -40.58
N LEU A 18 7.67 14.83 -39.70
CA LEU A 18 6.38 14.14 -39.51
C LEU A 18 5.52 14.15 -40.73
N SER A 19 5.49 15.27 -41.51
CA SER A 19 4.67 15.41 -42.72
C SER A 19 5.11 14.50 -43.85
N GLU A 20 6.35 14.06 -43.87
CA GLU A 20 6.92 13.16 -44.89
C GLU A 20 6.73 11.67 -44.53
N GLN A 21 6.20 11.36 -43.32
CA GLN A 21 6.15 10.00 -42.80
C GLN A 21 4.73 9.48 -42.67
N THR A 22 4.53 8.22 -43.07
CA THR A 22 3.27 7.49 -42.94
C THR A 22 3.17 6.64 -41.66
N CYS A 23 4.25 6.60 -40.85
CA CYS A 23 4.30 5.80 -39.62
C CYS A 23 3.50 6.44 -38.47
N SER A 24 3.18 5.64 -37.47
CA SER A 24 2.60 6.11 -36.20
C SER A 24 3.61 6.93 -35.40
N ALA A 25 3.12 7.89 -34.63
CA ALA A 25 3.95 8.75 -33.80
C ALA A 25 3.39 8.93 -32.39
N VAL A 26 4.31 9.15 -31.44
CA VAL A 26 4.02 9.47 -30.04
C VAL A 26 4.45 10.90 -29.77
N PHE A 27 3.52 11.72 -29.29
CA PHE A 27 3.74 13.10 -28.95
C PHE A 27 3.75 13.25 -27.45
N ILE A 28 4.75 13.93 -26.89
CA ILE A 28 4.83 14.23 -25.46
C ILE A 28 4.89 15.73 -25.31
N THR A 29 3.99 16.27 -24.48
CA THR A 29 3.83 17.71 -24.29
C THR A 29 3.39 18.02 -22.87
N ASP A 30 3.42 19.29 -22.50
CA ASP A 30 2.84 19.82 -21.27
C ASP A 30 1.39 20.28 -21.48
N SER A 31 0.71 20.64 -20.39
CA SER A 31 -0.68 21.12 -20.42
C SER A 31 -0.83 22.45 -21.18
N ALA A 32 0.20 23.30 -21.22
CA ALA A 32 0.17 24.59 -21.89
C ALA A 32 0.13 24.48 -23.43
N HIS A 33 0.74 23.42 -23.98
CA HIS A 33 0.82 23.17 -25.43
C HIS A 33 -0.07 22.01 -25.89
N ALA A 34 -0.95 21.51 -25.01
CA ALA A 34 -1.75 20.31 -25.25
C ALA A 34 -2.66 20.44 -26.49
N GLU A 35 -3.41 21.55 -26.61
CA GLU A 35 -4.31 21.76 -27.76
C GLU A 35 -3.57 21.86 -29.11
N GLU A 36 -2.44 22.55 -29.13
CA GLU A 36 -1.60 22.66 -30.31
C GLU A 36 -1.06 21.29 -30.74
N THR A 37 -0.63 20.49 -29.75
CA THR A 37 -0.11 19.14 -29.97
C THR A 37 -1.21 18.20 -30.50
N LEU A 38 -2.42 18.23 -29.94
CA LEU A 38 -3.56 17.45 -30.45
C LEU A 38 -3.90 17.79 -31.90
N ARG A 39 -3.89 19.08 -32.24
CA ARG A 39 -4.10 19.52 -33.64
C ARG A 39 -2.99 19.00 -34.56
N THR A 40 -1.73 19.07 -34.13
CA THR A 40 -0.58 18.57 -34.89
C THR A 40 -0.63 17.05 -35.07
N ALA A 41 -1.10 16.33 -34.07
CA ALA A 41 -1.32 14.88 -34.10
C ALA A 41 -2.58 14.48 -34.85
N ASN A 42 -3.42 15.45 -35.28
CA ASN A 42 -4.73 15.25 -35.90
C ASN A 42 -5.72 14.47 -35.06
N ILE A 43 -5.65 14.62 -33.73
CA ILE A 43 -6.55 13.99 -32.74
C ILE A 43 -7.63 15.02 -32.34
N THR A 44 -8.90 14.67 -32.54
CA THR A 44 -10.04 15.49 -32.13
C THR A 44 -10.51 15.02 -30.74
N TYR A 45 -10.56 15.94 -29.78
CA TYR A 45 -11.08 15.71 -28.45
C TYR A 45 -12.00 16.86 -28.02
N GLU A 46 -13.20 16.54 -27.54
CA GLU A 46 -14.24 17.53 -27.17
C GLU A 46 -14.32 17.78 -25.65
N GLY A 47 -13.34 17.36 -24.87
CA GLY A 47 -13.31 17.50 -23.42
C GLY A 47 -12.34 18.59 -22.94
N VAL A 48 -12.27 18.73 -21.61
CA VAL A 48 -11.33 19.64 -20.94
C VAL A 48 -10.04 18.90 -20.65
N ILE A 49 -8.91 19.51 -20.99
CA ILE A 49 -7.58 19.00 -20.66
C ILE A 49 -7.16 19.64 -19.32
N SER A 50 -7.09 18.84 -18.27
CA SER A 50 -6.71 19.29 -16.93
C SER A 50 -6.01 18.18 -16.15
N LEU A 51 -4.70 18.32 -15.97
CA LEU A 51 -3.93 17.39 -15.15
C LEU A 51 -4.23 17.53 -13.65
N ARG A 52 -4.76 18.68 -13.22
CA ARG A 52 -5.11 18.91 -11.80
C ARG A 52 -6.26 18.01 -11.34
N ASP A 53 -7.17 17.69 -12.25
CA ASP A 53 -8.37 16.90 -11.99
C ASP A 53 -8.13 15.38 -12.14
N VAL A 54 -6.92 14.97 -12.52
CA VAL A 54 -6.53 13.56 -12.62
C VAL A 54 -6.33 12.98 -11.23
N VAL A 55 -7.26 12.11 -10.80
CA VAL A 55 -7.29 11.48 -9.49
C VAL A 55 -7.04 9.98 -9.57
N PHE A 56 -7.47 9.34 -10.66
CA PHE A 56 -7.39 7.89 -10.88
C PHE A 56 -7.03 7.55 -12.33
N CYS A 57 -6.68 6.28 -12.57
CA CYS A 57 -6.40 5.77 -13.90
C CYS A 57 -7.72 5.34 -14.55
N LYS A 58 -8.01 5.84 -15.74
CA LYS A 58 -9.16 5.44 -16.54
C LYS A 58 -8.89 5.63 -18.01
N ILE A 59 -9.70 5.00 -18.85
CA ILE A 59 -9.80 5.27 -20.28
C ILE A 59 -11.27 5.37 -20.66
N GLU A 60 -11.56 6.20 -21.61
CA GLU A 60 -12.91 6.42 -22.14
C GLU A 60 -12.87 6.37 -23.66
N SER A 61 -13.74 5.55 -24.24
CA SER A 61 -13.96 5.50 -25.68
C SER A 61 -14.75 6.72 -26.14
N GLN A 62 -14.12 7.57 -26.95
CA GLN A 62 -14.73 8.73 -27.57
C GLN A 62 -14.88 8.48 -29.10
N PRO A 63 -15.76 9.19 -29.80
CA PRO A 63 -16.00 8.92 -31.22
C PRO A 63 -14.75 8.96 -32.11
N PHE A 64 -13.76 9.78 -31.77
CA PHE A 64 -12.57 10.02 -32.57
C PHE A 64 -11.25 9.61 -31.92
N CYS A 65 -11.24 9.31 -30.63
CA CYS A 65 -10.04 8.87 -29.90
C CYS A 65 -10.41 8.08 -28.65
N LEU A 66 -9.45 7.36 -28.11
CA LEU A 66 -9.46 6.90 -26.72
C LEU A 66 -8.81 7.99 -25.86
N ALA A 67 -9.52 8.50 -24.88
CA ALA A 67 -9.00 9.49 -23.94
C ALA A 67 -8.81 8.84 -22.56
N GLY A 68 -7.64 8.96 -21.99
CA GLY A 68 -7.38 8.34 -20.70
C GLY A 68 -6.57 9.23 -19.76
N THR A 69 -6.64 8.87 -18.49
CA THR A 69 -5.88 9.50 -17.40
C THR A 69 -5.09 8.46 -16.62
N LEU A 70 -3.95 8.85 -16.10
CA LEU A 70 -3.11 8.03 -15.23
C LEU A 70 -2.74 8.83 -13.99
N SER A 71 -2.96 8.23 -12.82
CA SER A 71 -2.60 8.76 -11.51
C SER A 71 -1.67 7.76 -10.82
N ILE A 72 -0.37 7.84 -11.11
CA ILE A 72 0.62 6.82 -10.75
C ILE A 72 1.25 7.18 -9.41
N PRO A 73 1.19 6.30 -8.38
CA PRO A 73 1.88 6.52 -7.11
C PRO A 73 3.40 6.63 -7.31
N LYS A 74 4.05 7.57 -6.61
CA LYS A 74 5.51 7.66 -6.61
C LYS A 74 6.09 6.59 -5.68
N LEU A 75 6.95 5.71 -6.18
CA LEU A 75 7.48 4.56 -5.42
C LEU A 75 8.20 4.96 -4.11
N LEU A 76 8.81 6.14 -4.07
CA LEU A 76 9.50 6.66 -2.88
C LEU A 76 8.57 7.36 -1.88
N ASP A 77 7.35 7.71 -2.30
CA ASP A 77 6.35 8.37 -1.47
C ASP A 77 4.94 8.01 -1.97
N ILE A 78 4.54 6.77 -1.70
CA ILE A 78 3.27 6.18 -2.17
C ILE A 78 2.06 6.98 -1.67
N ARG A 79 2.16 7.58 -0.48
CA ARG A 79 1.09 8.35 0.18
C ARG A 79 1.03 9.81 -0.23
N GLY A 80 2.08 10.30 -0.86
CA GLY A 80 2.23 11.70 -1.25
C GLY A 80 1.69 12.02 -2.64
N SER A 81 2.44 12.85 -3.37
CA SER A 81 2.07 13.29 -4.71
C SER A 81 2.16 12.14 -5.72
N ARG A 82 1.30 12.18 -6.74
CA ARG A 82 1.27 11.21 -7.84
C ARG A 82 1.75 11.83 -9.14
N HIS A 83 2.30 11.03 -10.04
CA HIS A 83 2.46 11.44 -11.42
C HIS A 83 1.10 11.45 -12.09
N ARG A 84 0.73 12.57 -12.69
CA ARG A 84 -0.54 12.79 -13.37
C ARG A 84 -0.31 12.95 -14.84
N ILE A 85 -0.92 12.08 -15.62
CA ILE A 85 -0.78 12.03 -17.07
C ILE A 85 -2.17 12.00 -17.67
N GLN A 86 -2.36 12.72 -18.78
CA GLN A 86 -3.51 12.53 -19.65
C GLN A 86 -3.00 12.06 -21.01
N PHE A 87 -3.67 11.11 -21.62
CA PHE A 87 -3.25 10.57 -22.91
C PHE A 87 -4.43 10.42 -23.85
N PHE A 88 -4.13 10.48 -25.13
CA PHE A 88 -5.07 10.34 -26.23
C PHE A 88 -4.49 9.39 -27.27
N ILE A 89 -5.31 8.48 -27.77
CA ILE A 89 -4.92 7.48 -28.79
C ILE A 89 -5.97 7.49 -29.88
N ASP A 90 -5.54 7.60 -31.12
CA ASP A 90 -6.38 7.40 -32.29
C ASP A 90 -5.86 6.22 -33.14
N ASN A 91 -6.34 6.08 -34.39
CA ASN A 91 -5.92 5.04 -35.31
C ASN A 91 -4.42 5.07 -35.68
N LYS A 92 -3.73 6.20 -35.47
CA LYS A 92 -2.35 6.40 -35.92
C LYS A 92 -1.41 6.86 -34.84
N ASN A 93 -1.83 7.79 -34.01
CA ASN A 93 -0.97 8.54 -33.12
C ASN A 93 -1.35 8.33 -31.64
N MET A 94 -0.41 8.65 -30.76
CA MET A 94 -0.63 8.77 -29.33
C MET A 94 -0.11 10.12 -28.85
N VAL A 95 -0.91 10.86 -28.08
CA VAL A 95 -0.49 12.11 -27.39
C VAL A 95 -0.47 11.87 -25.91
N ILE A 96 0.59 12.27 -25.25
CA ILE A 96 0.80 12.16 -23.79
C ILE A 96 1.03 13.56 -23.26
N ILE A 97 0.24 13.96 -22.29
CA ILE A 97 0.32 15.25 -21.62
C ILE A 97 0.82 15.04 -20.19
N ASP A 98 1.95 15.66 -19.86
CA ASP A 98 2.65 15.46 -18.59
C ASP A 98 3.48 16.69 -18.23
N ASP A 99 3.10 17.39 -17.16
CA ASP A 99 3.79 18.61 -16.71
C ASP A 99 5.07 18.31 -15.88
N GLU A 100 5.30 17.04 -15.49
CA GLU A 100 6.47 16.64 -14.67
C GLU A 100 7.62 16.04 -15.51
N GLU A 101 7.49 15.95 -16.82
CA GLU A 101 8.43 15.28 -17.74
C GLU A 101 8.70 13.80 -17.39
N PHE A 102 7.85 13.19 -16.59
CA PHE A 102 7.98 11.79 -16.18
C PHE A 102 7.84 10.86 -17.38
N SER A 103 6.82 11.11 -18.21
CA SER A 103 6.56 10.34 -19.43
C SER A 103 7.68 10.48 -20.46
N LEU A 104 8.28 11.67 -20.59
CA LEU A 104 9.42 11.88 -21.49
C LEU A 104 10.63 11.04 -21.05
N ARG A 105 10.96 11.09 -19.75
CA ARG A 105 12.05 10.27 -19.21
C ARG A 105 11.79 8.76 -19.37
N LEU A 106 10.53 8.34 -19.25
CA LEU A 106 10.12 6.96 -19.44
C LEU A 106 10.32 6.51 -20.89
N VAL A 107 9.82 7.30 -21.85
CA VAL A 107 9.98 7.00 -23.29
C VAL A 107 11.43 7.00 -23.71
N GLN A 108 12.25 7.91 -23.21
CA GLN A 108 13.71 7.90 -23.44
C GLN A 108 14.39 6.66 -22.86
N ARG A 109 13.90 6.15 -21.71
CA ARG A 109 14.39 4.89 -21.15
C ARG A 109 14.03 3.70 -22.04
N ILE A 110 12.79 3.64 -22.53
CA ILE A 110 12.31 2.63 -23.49
C ILE A 110 13.18 2.68 -24.76
N GLN A 111 13.44 3.88 -25.29
CA GLN A 111 14.26 4.09 -26.48
C GLN A 111 15.69 3.52 -26.34
N ARG A 112 16.29 3.66 -25.16
CA ARG A 112 17.66 3.14 -24.87
C ARG A 112 17.69 1.62 -24.68
N SER A 113 16.55 0.99 -24.38
CA SER A 113 16.45 -0.45 -24.18
C SER A 113 16.32 -1.16 -25.53
N ARG A 114 17.39 -1.85 -25.98
CA ARG A 114 17.43 -2.55 -27.27
C ARG A 114 16.37 -3.66 -27.45
N HIS A 115 15.82 -4.20 -26.36
CA HIS A 115 14.87 -5.32 -26.38
C HIS A 115 13.40 -4.88 -26.39
N ASN A 116 13.11 -3.61 -26.10
CA ASN A 116 11.75 -3.08 -25.91
C ASN A 116 11.44 -1.92 -26.86
N GLN A 117 12.03 -1.89 -28.04
CA GLN A 117 11.66 -0.91 -29.05
C GLN A 117 10.36 -1.37 -29.70
N GLY A 118 9.29 -0.57 -29.57
CA GLY A 118 7.97 -0.93 -30.08
C GLY A 118 7.97 -1.13 -31.59
N GLU A 119 7.77 -2.37 -32.04
CA GLU A 119 7.65 -2.72 -33.46
C GLU A 119 6.35 -2.15 -34.06
N SER A 120 5.33 -1.97 -33.23
CA SER A 120 4.05 -1.39 -33.59
C SER A 120 3.58 -0.40 -32.51
N ARG A 121 2.56 0.39 -32.82
CA ARG A 121 1.93 1.30 -31.88
C ARG A 121 1.39 0.56 -30.64
N GLU A 122 0.71 -0.55 -30.84
CA GLU A 122 0.12 -1.37 -29.78
C GLU A 122 1.21 -1.97 -28.88
N HIS A 123 2.33 -2.40 -29.47
CA HIS A 123 3.46 -2.90 -28.70
C HIS A 123 4.13 -1.78 -27.89
N PHE A 124 4.26 -0.58 -28.45
CA PHE A 124 4.74 0.58 -27.71
C PHE A 124 3.82 0.92 -26.54
N ILE A 125 2.49 0.98 -26.75
CA ILE A 125 1.50 1.24 -25.71
C ILE A 125 1.64 0.21 -24.58
N TYR A 126 1.75 -1.08 -24.93
CA TYR A 126 1.98 -2.16 -23.96
C TYR A 126 3.25 -1.94 -23.14
N ILE A 127 4.37 -1.62 -23.77
CA ILE A 127 5.63 -1.36 -23.08
C ILE A 127 5.50 -0.15 -22.16
N PHE A 128 4.92 0.94 -22.65
CA PHE A 128 4.72 2.17 -21.90
C PHE A 128 3.92 1.92 -20.59
N PHE A 129 2.80 1.22 -20.67
CA PHE A 129 2.01 0.86 -19.49
C PHE A 129 2.73 -0.16 -18.58
N SER A 130 3.46 -1.10 -19.16
CA SER A 130 4.21 -2.11 -18.40
C SER A 130 5.34 -1.51 -17.58
N GLU A 131 5.94 -0.41 -18.04
CA GLU A 131 7.02 0.29 -17.36
C GLU A 131 6.58 0.90 -16.01
N PHE A 132 5.31 1.27 -15.87
CA PHE A 132 4.78 1.78 -14.60
C PHE A 132 4.79 0.73 -13.50
N MET A 133 4.65 -0.54 -13.85
CA MET A 133 4.61 -1.69 -12.93
C MET A 133 5.94 -2.44 -12.84
N LEU A 134 7.02 -1.93 -13.46
CA LEU A 134 8.27 -2.69 -13.59
C LEU A 134 8.90 -3.03 -12.24
N ARG A 135 8.87 -2.10 -11.29
CA ARG A 135 9.50 -2.22 -9.98
C ARG A 135 8.54 -2.59 -8.85
N ASP A 136 7.26 -2.76 -9.15
CA ASP A 136 6.23 -2.95 -8.13
C ASP A 136 6.34 -4.31 -7.44
N THR A 137 6.89 -5.32 -8.14
CA THR A 137 7.19 -6.62 -7.53
C THR A 137 8.25 -6.50 -6.43
N GLU A 138 9.28 -5.67 -6.66
CA GLU A 138 10.33 -5.38 -5.67
C GLU A 138 9.75 -4.59 -4.49
N LEU A 139 8.94 -3.57 -4.78
CA LEU A 139 8.25 -2.76 -3.77
C LEU A 139 7.37 -3.61 -2.86
N LEU A 140 6.57 -4.53 -3.41
CA LEU A 140 5.74 -5.44 -2.62
C LEU A 140 6.58 -6.42 -1.79
N ALA A 141 7.75 -6.85 -2.29
CA ALA A 141 8.69 -7.66 -1.52
C ALA A 141 9.29 -6.89 -0.33
N GLU A 142 9.57 -5.58 -0.49
CA GLU A 142 10.02 -4.73 0.60
C GLU A 142 8.94 -4.57 1.70
N HIS A 143 7.66 -4.45 1.31
CA HIS A 143 6.55 -4.41 2.27
C HIS A 143 6.40 -5.75 3.02
N GLU A 144 6.54 -6.87 2.33
CA GLU A 144 6.53 -8.20 2.92
C GLU A 144 7.63 -8.35 3.97
N GLN A 145 8.86 -7.94 3.62
CA GLN A 145 9.99 -7.97 4.54
C GLN A 145 9.74 -7.11 5.80
N LYS A 146 9.20 -5.90 5.64
CA LYS A 146 8.84 -5.04 6.77
C LYS A 146 7.78 -5.66 7.68
N LEU A 147 6.81 -6.37 7.11
CA LEU A 147 5.78 -7.08 7.90
C LEU A 147 6.38 -8.25 8.68
N MET A 148 7.32 -9.01 8.08
CA MET A 148 8.04 -10.10 8.77
C MET A 148 8.87 -9.56 9.93
N GLU A 149 9.58 -8.46 9.74
CA GLU A 149 10.35 -7.80 10.81
C GLU A 149 9.46 -7.29 11.95
N LEU A 150 8.26 -6.76 11.63
CA LEU A 150 7.28 -6.35 12.63
C LEU A 150 6.74 -7.55 13.43
N GLU A 151 6.47 -8.67 12.79
CA GLU A 151 6.02 -9.89 13.44
C GLU A 151 7.09 -10.44 14.40
N GLU A 152 8.35 -10.48 13.96
CA GLU A 152 9.48 -10.90 14.80
C GLU A 152 9.65 -9.98 16.02
N ASN A 153 9.56 -8.66 15.83
CA ASN A 153 9.63 -7.68 16.92
C ASN A 153 8.50 -7.87 17.94
N VAL A 154 7.28 -8.19 17.51
CA VAL A 154 6.15 -8.50 18.41
C VAL A 154 6.44 -9.75 19.23
N ASN A 155 6.97 -10.81 18.60
CA ASN A 155 7.35 -12.05 19.29
C ASN A 155 8.46 -11.82 20.33
N ASP A 156 9.39 -10.91 20.06
CA ASP A 156 10.46 -10.49 20.97
C ASP A 156 10.00 -9.52 22.08
N GLY A 157 8.74 -9.07 22.04
CA GLY A 157 8.20 -8.08 22.97
C GLY A 157 8.63 -6.64 22.70
N LYS A 158 9.24 -6.37 21.54
CA LYS A 158 9.61 -5.03 21.06
C LYS A 158 8.43 -4.44 20.31
N THR A 159 7.67 -3.60 20.95
CA THR A 159 6.41 -3.08 20.42
C THR A 159 6.40 -1.57 20.19
N ASP A 160 7.56 -0.92 20.29
CA ASP A 160 7.72 0.50 20.03
C ASP A 160 7.38 0.79 18.55
N ASP A 161 6.64 1.87 18.32
CA ASP A 161 6.21 2.36 17.01
C ASP A 161 5.42 1.34 16.12
N PHE A 162 5.03 0.18 16.67
CA PHE A 162 4.32 -0.86 15.94
C PHE A 162 3.07 -0.34 15.23
N LEU A 163 2.21 0.39 15.98
CA LEU A 163 0.92 0.87 15.44
C LEU A 163 1.09 1.90 14.33
N GLU A 164 2.10 2.74 14.39
CA GLU A 164 2.41 3.73 13.36
C GLU A 164 2.91 3.03 12.10
N THR A 165 3.85 2.11 12.24
CA THR A 165 4.47 1.39 11.13
C THR A 165 3.46 0.51 10.40
N ILE A 166 2.69 -0.32 11.13
CA ILE A 166 1.67 -1.20 10.51
C ILE A 166 0.56 -0.39 9.82
N THR A 167 0.17 0.75 10.40
CA THR A 167 -0.83 1.64 9.81
C THR A 167 -0.31 2.26 8.52
N THR A 168 0.95 2.65 8.48
CA THR A 168 1.61 3.21 7.29
C THR A 168 1.65 2.17 6.17
N ILE A 169 2.16 0.97 6.45
CA ILE A 169 2.21 -0.14 5.48
C ILE A 169 0.82 -0.44 4.91
N ARG A 170 -0.19 -0.55 5.77
CA ARG A 170 -1.56 -0.82 5.32
C ARG A 170 -2.12 0.28 4.42
N LYS A 171 -1.86 1.55 4.72
CA LYS A 171 -2.30 2.66 3.87
C LYS A 171 -1.62 2.62 2.49
N GLU A 172 -0.33 2.32 2.46
CA GLU A 172 0.43 2.19 1.21
C GLU A 172 -0.10 1.03 0.36
N LEU A 173 -0.31 -0.14 0.97
CA LEU A 173 -0.89 -1.30 0.29
C LEU A 173 -2.32 -1.04 -0.23
N LEU A 174 -3.15 -0.28 0.49
CA LEU A 174 -4.49 0.11 0.02
C LEU A 174 -4.43 1.01 -1.21
N ILE A 175 -3.48 1.95 -1.25
CA ILE A 175 -3.26 2.81 -2.41
C ILE A 175 -2.79 1.98 -3.61
N LEU A 176 -1.85 1.07 -3.41
CA LEU A 176 -1.35 0.18 -4.46
C LEU A 176 -2.44 -0.75 -4.99
N ARG A 177 -3.27 -1.32 -4.11
CA ARG A 177 -4.40 -2.15 -4.49
C ARG A 177 -5.36 -1.40 -5.42
N SER A 178 -5.78 -0.17 -5.04
CA SER A 178 -6.65 0.65 -5.89
C SER A 178 -6.01 0.97 -7.23
N TYR A 179 -4.72 1.30 -7.23
CA TYR A 179 -3.97 1.58 -8.44
C TYR A 179 -3.90 0.38 -9.39
N TYR A 180 -3.64 -0.83 -8.89
CA TYR A 180 -3.60 -2.03 -9.74
C TYR A 180 -4.97 -2.41 -10.28
N ASP A 181 -6.03 -2.22 -9.49
CA ASP A 181 -7.41 -2.42 -9.93
C ASP A 181 -7.76 -1.49 -11.11
N GLU A 182 -7.41 -0.19 -10.98
CA GLU A 182 -7.58 0.80 -12.04
C GLU A 182 -6.77 0.47 -13.32
N ILE A 183 -5.51 0.00 -13.17
CA ILE A 183 -4.69 -0.41 -14.32
C ILE A 183 -5.21 -1.69 -14.97
N MET A 184 -5.76 -2.62 -14.20
CA MET A 184 -6.38 -3.83 -14.72
C MET A 184 -7.59 -3.48 -15.58
N ASP A 185 -8.46 -2.59 -15.11
CA ASP A 185 -9.63 -2.13 -15.86
C ASP A 185 -9.21 -1.37 -17.13
N LEU A 186 -8.21 -0.50 -17.03
CA LEU A 186 -7.66 0.21 -18.19
C LEU A 186 -7.13 -0.78 -19.26
N GLY A 187 -6.45 -1.84 -18.86
CA GLY A 187 -5.96 -2.86 -19.78
C GLY A 187 -7.10 -3.62 -20.47
N ARG A 188 -8.20 -3.90 -19.75
CA ARG A 188 -9.42 -4.52 -20.33
C ARG A 188 -10.10 -3.63 -21.36
N GLU A 189 -10.30 -2.36 -21.04
CA GLU A 189 -10.89 -1.38 -21.96
C GLU A 189 -10.07 -1.25 -23.26
N LEU A 190 -8.73 -1.25 -23.15
CA LEU A 190 -7.84 -1.26 -24.32
C LEU A 190 -7.98 -2.56 -25.14
N GLU A 191 -8.14 -3.72 -24.50
CA GLU A 191 -8.31 -5.01 -25.18
C GLU A 191 -9.67 -5.13 -25.86
N GLU A 192 -10.74 -4.62 -25.24
CA GLU A 192 -12.09 -4.60 -25.79
C GLU A 192 -12.15 -3.72 -27.04
N ASP A 193 -11.53 -2.52 -26.98
CA ASP A 193 -11.37 -1.62 -28.13
C ASP A 193 -12.68 -1.44 -28.90
N GLU A 194 -13.68 -0.85 -28.26
CA GLU A 194 -15.01 -0.66 -28.82
C GLU A 194 -15.00 0.10 -30.16
N ASN A 195 -14.05 1.02 -30.33
CA ASN A 195 -13.92 1.85 -31.51
C ASN A 195 -13.16 1.17 -32.67
N GLY A 196 -12.51 0.02 -32.41
CA GLY A 196 -11.75 -0.70 -33.43
C GLY A 196 -10.47 0.01 -33.86
N PHE A 197 -9.81 0.75 -32.96
CA PHE A 197 -8.58 1.49 -33.26
C PHE A 197 -7.35 0.59 -33.38
N PHE A 198 -7.40 -0.63 -32.84
CA PHE A 198 -6.25 -1.53 -32.77
C PHE A 198 -6.38 -2.75 -33.67
N GLU A 199 -5.25 -3.27 -34.15
CA GLU A 199 -5.23 -4.51 -34.90
C GLU A 199 -5.60 -5.71 -34.03
N LYS A 200 -6.55 -6.54 -34.46
CA LYS A 200 -7.07 -7.70 -33.72
C LYS A 200 -5.97 -8.64 -33.18
N LYS A 201 -4.89 -8.82 -33.95
CA LYS A 201 -3.77 -9.69 -33.56
C LYS A 201 -2.93 -9.11 -32.43
N GLN A 202 -2.95 -7.81 -32.25
CA GLN A 202 -2.10 -7.08 -31.30
C GLN A 202 -2.83 -6.76 -29.98
N LYS A 203 -4.16 -6.82 -29.94
CA LYS A 203 -4.96 -6.60 -28.72
C LYS A 203 -4.54 -7.47 -27.52
N LYS A 204 -3.98 -8.67 -27.78
CA LYS A 204 -3.44 -9.54 -26.72
C LYS A 204 -2.37 -8.88 -25.85
N TYR A 205 -1.68 -7.84 -26.32
CA TYR A 205 -0.73 -7.11 -25.52
C TYR A 205 -1.42 -6.40 -24.34
N PHE A 206 -2.63 -5.91 -24.56
CA PHE A 206 -3.39 -5.18 -23.53
C PHE A 206 -3.92 -6.14 -22.46
N GLY A 207 -4.38 -7.33 -22.82
CA GLY A 207 -4.71 -8.39 -21.85
C GLY A 207 -3.53 -8.76 -20.96
N THR A 208 -2.30 -8.71 -21.48
CA THR A 208 -1.07 -8.93 -20.65
C THR A 208 -0.88 -7.83 -19.60
N ILE A 209 -1.30 -6.58 -19.85
CA ILE A 209 -1.29 -5.49 -18.87
C ILE A 209 -2.25 -5.84 -17.72
N SER A 210 -3.50 -6.21 -18.05
CA SER A 210 -4.51 -6.62 -17.08
C SER A 210 -4.05 -7.81 -16.24
N ASP A 211 -3.50 -8.84 -16.86
CA ASP A 211 -2.98 -10.02 -16.17
C ASP A 211 -1.84 -9.69 -15.20
N ARG A 212 -0.99 -8.73 -15.58
CA ARG A 212 0.10 -8.29 -14.71
C ARG A 212 -0.42 -7.49 -13.53
N ALA A 213 -1.35 -6.56 -13.76
CA ALA A 213 -1.99 -5.78 -12.71
C ALA A 213 -2.77 -6.68 -11.73
N ASP A 214 -3.51 -7.67 -12.24
CA ASP A 214 -4.24 -8.65 -11.42
C ASP A 214 -3.30 -9.44 -10.49
N ARG A 215 -2.15 -9.90 -11.00
CA ARG A 215 -1.15 -10.59 -10.15
C ARG A 215 -0.59 -9.68 -9.06
N LEU A 216 -0.32 -8.40 -9.35
CA LEU A 216 0.16 -7.43 -8.36
C LEU A 216 -0.93 -7.10 -7.34
N MET A 217 -2.17 -6.94 -7.79
CA MET A 217 -3.33 -6.75 -6.92
C MET A 217 -3.53 -7.94 -5.98
N GLY A 218 -3.49 -9.17 -6.50
CA GLY A 218 -3.60 -10.40 -5.70
C GLY A 218 -2.53 -10.49 -4.62
N ARG A 219 -1.27 -10.17 -4.97
CA ARG A 219 -0.17 -10.11 -3.99
C ARG A 219 -0.39 -9.03 -2.94
N THR A 220 -0.90 -7.87 -3.35
CA THR A 220 -1.21 -6.76 -2.42
C THR A 220 -2.33 -7.13 -1.44
N VAL A 221 -3.37 -7.84 -1.89
CA VAL A 221 -4.43 -8.37 -1.03
C VAL A 221 -3.85 -9.35 0.00
N HIS A 222 -2.99 -10.27 -0.42
CA HIS A 222 -2.32 -11.19 0.49
C HIS A 222 -1.49 -10.45 1.56
N LEU A 223 -0.76 -9.39 1.18
CA LEU A 223 0.00 -8.59 2.15
C LEU A 223 -0.90 -7.81 3.11
N LEU A 224 -2.08 -7.36 2.68
CA LEU A 224 -3.08 -6.73 3.56
C LEU A 224 -3.65 -7.72 4.58
N GLU A 225 -3.89 -8.97 4.17
CA GLU A 225 -4.29 -10.05 5.08
C GLU A 225 -3.18 -10.37 6.07
N TYR A 226 -1.94 -10.49 5.60
CA TYR A 226 -0.78 -10.71 6.46
C TYR A 226 -0.58 -9.56 7.48
N ALA A 227 -0.69 -8.30 7.04
CA ALA A 227 -0.66 -7.15 7.94
C ALA A 227 -1.75 -7.19 9.02
N THR A 228 -2.91 -7.77 8.70
CA THR A 228 -3.98 -7.97 9.67
C THR A 228 -3.61 -9.05 10.68
N GLN A 229 -3.02 -10.17 10.25
CA GLN A 229 -2.55 -11.25 11.13
C GLN A 229 -1.45 -10.75 12.09
N VAL A 230 -0.48 -9.98 11.60
CA VAL A 230 0.58 -9.38 12.42
C VAL A 230 -0.01 -8.42 13.46
N ARG A 231 -1.01 -7.61 13.10
CA ARG A 231 -1.73 -6.75 14.05
C ARG A 231 -2.46 -7.57 15.13
N ASP A 232 -3.10 -8.66 14.75
CA ASP A 232 -3.85 -9.53 15.68
C ASP A 232 -2.88 -10.27 16.64
N ALA A 233 -1.69 -10.66 16.16
CA ALA A 233 -0.62 -11.18 17.00
C ALA A 233 -0.14 -10.14 18.03
N TYR A 234 0.07 -8.89 17.62
CA TYR A 234 0.38 -7.78 18.50
C TYR A 234 -0.70 -7.60 19.60
N GLN A 235 -1.98 -7.56 19.21
CA GLN A 235 -3.08 -7.42 20.15
C GLN A 235 -3.12 -8.59 21.16
N SER A 236 -2.85 -9.80 20.71
CA SER A 236 -2.75 -10.99 21.56
C SER A 236 -1.59 -10.86 22.55
N HIS A 237 -0.44 -10.37 22.12
CA HIS A 237 0.70 -10.11 22.99
C HIS A 237 0.38 -9.06 24.07
N VAL A 238 -0.23 -7.93 23.68
CA VAL A 238 -0.68 -6.88 24.62
C VAL A 238 -1.67 -7.43 25.64
N ASN A 239 -2.66 -8.22 25.21
CA ASN A 239 -3.65 -8.85 26.08
C ASN A 239 -2.98 -9.84 27.06
N ALA A 240 -2.03 -10.64 26.58
CA ALA A 240 -1.26 -11.55 27.43
C ALA A 240 -0.46 -10.81 28.51
N GLN A 241 0.17 -9.68 28.15
CA GLN A 241 0.89 -8.83 29.09
C GLN A 241 -0.04 -8.18 30.12
N GLN A 242 -1.21 -7.68 29.70
CA GLN A 242 -2.22 -7.16 30.61
C GLN A 242 -2.72 -8.23 31.58
N ASN A 243 -2.97 -9.46 31.09
CA ASN A 243 -3.39 -10.57 31.93
C ASN A 243 -2.33 -10.92 32.98
N LYS A 244 -1.05 -10.94 32.62
CA LYS A 244 0.06 -11.14 33.59
C LYS A 244 0.10 -10.05 34.67
N ASN A 245 -0.09 -8.78 34.28
CA ASN A 245 -0.12 -7.66 35.20
C ASN A 245 -1.34 -7.76 36.14
N MET A 246 -2.51 -8.15 35.65
CA MET A 246 -3.71 -8.38 36.44
C MET A 246 -3.52 -9.56 37.40
N GLU A 247 -2.90 -10.64 36.96
CA GLU A 247 -2.55 -11.80 37.78
C GLU A 247 -1.62 -11.40 38.93
N PHE A 248 -0.56 -10.67 38.64
CA PHE A 248 0.38 -10.14 39.64
C PHE A 248 -0.32 -9.26 40.68
N LEU A 249 -1.19 -8.31 40.23
CA LEU A 249 -1.95 -7.44 41.11
C LEU A 249 -2.92 -8.24 42.01
N THR A 250 -3.56 -9.28 41.43
CA THR A 250 -4.48 -10.16 42.14
C THR A 250 -3.78 -10.91 43.23
N VAL A 251 -2.58 -11.48 42.97
CA VAL A 251 -1.77 -12.19 43.94
C VAL A 251 -1.40 -11.26 45.11
N ILE A 252 -0.88 -10.06 44.82
CA ILE A 252 -0.50 -9.09 45.85
C ILE A 252 -1.73 -8.72 46.68
N SER A 253 -2.82 -8.31 46.07
CA SER A 253 -4.04 -7.87 46.77
C SER A 253 -4.61 -8.98 47.64
N THR A 254 -4.62 -10.22 47.17
CA THR A 254 -5.17 -11.36 47.92
C THR A 254 -4.31 -11.70 49.14
N ILE A 255 -2.98 -11.46 49.10
CA ILE A 255 -2.10 -11.63 50.24
C ILE A 255 -2.29 -10.49 51.26
N PHE A 256 -2.34 -9.25 50.80
CA PHE A 256 -2.40 -8.10 51.68
C PHE A 256 -3.79 -7.86 52.31
N PHE A 257 -4.88 -8.22 51.62
CA PHE A 257 -6.23 -7.99 52.13
C PHE A 257 -6.51 -8.67 53.49
N PRO A 258 -6.28 -9.97 53.68
CA PRO A 258 -6.48 -10.60 54.98
C PRO A 258 -5.49 -10.08 56.07
N LEU A 259 -4.27 -9.73 55.68
CA LEU A 259 -3.31 -9.11 56.59
C LEU A 259 -3.82 -7.75 57.09
N THR A 260 -4.34 -6.92 56.19
CA THR A 260 -4.93 -5.62 56.54
C THR A 260 -6.15 -5.78 57.45
N LEU A 261 -6.97 -6.81 57.19
CA LEU A 261 -8.11 -7.12 58.06
C LEU A 261 -7.67 -7.52 59.45
N ILE A 262 -6.65 -8.41 59.57
CA ILE A 262 -6.08 -8.84 60.86
C ILE A 262 -5.50 -7.64 61.62
N THR A 263 -4.63 -6.87 61.00
CA THR A 263 -3.99 -5.71 61.61
C THR A 263 -4.99 -4.61 61.96
N GLY A 264 -6.03 -4.40 61.13
CA GLY A 264 -7.11 -3.46 61.41
C GLY A 264 -7.96 -3.87 62.59
N TRP A 265 -8.31 -5.17 62.69
CA TRP A 265 -9.11 -5.70 63.78
C TRP A 265 -8.35 -5.61 65.11
N TYR A 266 -7.11 -6.08 65.16
CA TYR A 266 -6.29 -6.02 66.38
C TYR A 266 -5.68 -4.64 66.65
N GLY A 267 -5.76 -3.70 65.72
CA GLY A 267 -5.37 -2.29 65.91
C GLY A 267 -6.47 -1.40 66.48
N MET A 268 -7.66 -1.95 66.77
CA MET A 268 -8.79 -1.18 67.35
C MET A 268 -8.56 -0.91 68.83
N ASN A 269 -8.77 0.33 69.28
CA ASN A 269 -8.58 0.77 70.66
C ASN A 269 -9.75 0.40 71.58
N PHE A 270 -10.11 -0.86 71.69
CA PHE A 270 -11.15 -1.30 72.67
C PHE A 270 -10.52 -1.57 74.03
N GLN A 271 -11.08 -1.00 75.11
CA GLN A 271 -10.57 -1.08 76.47
C GLN A 271 -10.70 -2.48 77.11
N ASN A 272 -11.48 -3.41 76.53
CA ASN A 272 -11.75 -4.75 77.11
C ASN A 272 -11.48 -5.87 76.11
N MET A 273 -10.31 -5.94 75.52
CA MET A 273 -9.87 -7.11 74.76
C MET A 273 -8.86 -7.94 75.60
N PRO A 274 -9.32 -9.01 76.24
CA PRO A 274 -8.44 -9.87 77.06
C PRO A 274 -7.36 -10.53 76.22
N GLU A 275 -7.57 -10.70 74.95
CA GLU A 275 -6.67 -11.29 73.94
C GLU A 275 -5.44 -10.42 73.67
N LEU A 276 -5.47 -9.12 73.98
CA LEU A 276 -4.37 -8.17 73.72
C LEU A 276 -3.24 -8.25 74.75
N LYS A 277 -3.51 -8.83 75.91
CA LYS A 277 -2.46 -8.87 76.99
C LYS A 277 -1.33 -9.86 76.74
N GLU A 278 -1.57 -10.92 75.98
CA GLU A 278 -0.56 -11.92 75.59
C GLU A 278 -0.65 -12.29 74.08
N GLY A 279 -1.50 -11.59 73.28
CA GLY A 279 -1.90 -11.96 71.91
C GLY A 279 -0.92 -11.59 70.80
N TYR A 280 0.09 -10.73 71.05
CA TYR A 280 1.00 -10.26 69.99
C TYR A 280 1.69 -11.42 69.21
N PRO A 281 2.28 -12.43 69.89
CA PRO A 281 2.86 -13.60 69.17
C PRO A 281 1.82 -14.40 68.39
N GLY A 282 0.56 -14.48 68.86
CA GLY A 282 -0.54 -15.17 68.19
C GLY A 282 -0.97 -14.48 66.90
N VAL A 283 -1.07 -13.15 66.91
CA VAL A 283 -1.42 -12.35 65.72
C VAL A 283 -0.31 -12.47 64.65
N VAL A 284 0.96 -12.46 65.07
CA VAL A 284 2.08 -12.65 64.15
C VAL A 284 2.06 -14.06 63.56
N ALA A 285 1.84 -15.10 64.35
CA ALA A 285 1.73 -16.48 63.87
C ALA A 285 0.55 -16.66 62.91
N LEU A 286 -0.62 -16.09 63.21
CA LEU A 286 -1.80 -16.10 62.36
C LEU A 286 -1.50 -15.43 60.99
N SER A 287 -0.85 -14.27 61.01
CA SER A 287 -0.46 -13.54 59.79
C SER A 287 0.48 -14.37 58.91
N ILE A 288 1.48 -15.02 59.50
CA ILE A 288 2.42 -15.90 58.79
C ILE A 288 1.67 -17.10 58.17
N ILE A 289 0.75 -17.72 58.88
CA ILE A 289 -0.05 -18.85 58.38
C ILE A 289 -0.88 -18.43 57.20
N VAL A 290 -1.55 -17.26 57.24
CA VAL A 290 -2.34 -16.72 56.15
C VAL A 290 -1.48 -16.50 54.91
N VAL A 291 -0.29 -15.90 55.05
CA VAL A 291 0.63 -15.70 53.93
C VAL A 291 1.05 -17.03 53.30
N ILE A 292 1.40 -18.02 54.10
CA ILE A 292 1.81 -19.35 53.62
C ILE A 292 0.65 -20.03 52.88
N VAL A 293 -0.58 -19.97 53.40
CA VAL A 293 -1.75 -20.54 52.73
C VAL A 293 -2.01 -19.85 51.37
N CYS A 294 -1.93 -18.53 51.32
CA CYS A 294 -2.07 -17.78 50.06
C CYS A 294 -0.99 -18.18 49.04
N ILE A 295 0.28 -18.26 49.45
CA ILE A 295 1.37 -18.65 48.54
C ILE A 295 1.15 -20.08 48.02
N ILE A 296 0.78 -21.04 48.87
CA ILE A 296 0.50 -22.41 48.49
C ILE A 296 -0.67 -22.46 47.50
N PHE A 297 -1.72 -21.68 47.75
CA PHE A 297 -2.91 -21.58 46.86
C PHE A 297 -2.54 -21.08 45.45
N PHE A 298 -1.79 -19.97 45.35
CA PHE A 298 -1.38 -19.41 44.08
C PHE A 298 -0.37 -20.29 43.34
N LYS A 299 0.57 -20.92 44.06
CA LYS A 299 1.50 -21.88 43.44
C LYS A 299 0.77 -23.10 42.88
N ARG A 300 -0.30 -23.59 43.55
CA ARG A 300 -1.16 -24.65 42.98
C ARG A 300 -1.93 -24.21 41.71
N LYS A 301 -2.34 -22.96 41.66
CA LYS A 301 -3.01 -22.38 40.48
C LYS A 301 -2.05 -21.96 39.36
N LYS A 302 -0.74 -22.14 39.51
CA LYS A 302 0.29 -21.70 38.54
C LYS A 302 0.27 -20.18 38.23
N MET A 303 -0.15 -19.39 39.22
CA MET A 303 -0.14 -17.92 39.18
C MET A 303 1.12 -17.33 39.82
N LEU A 304 1.97 -18.17 40.40
CA LEU A 304 3.28 -17.88 40.98
C LEU A 304 4.30 -18.88 40.51
#